data_9eb4ba2c93cd37eb7c19079994b5a433
#
_entry.id   9eb4ba2c93cd37eb7c19079994b5a433
#
_cell.length_a   1.000
_cell.length_b   1.000
_cell.length_c   1.000
_cell.angle_alpha   90.00
_cell.angle_beta   90.00
_cell.angle_gamma   90.00
#
_symmetry.space_group_name_H-M   'P 1'
#
loop_
_entity.id
_entity.type
_entity.pdbx_description
1 polymer ?
#
loop_
_entity_poly.entity_id
_entity_poly.type
_entity_poly.pdbx_seq_one_letter_code
_entity_poly.pdbx_strand_id
1 'polypeptide(L)'
;MKKIVLIFVAVMMMAFSSVCMAADGGDLNKDQKVAETFISGITTEKVPYDKLGANIDNGLKKNFDAKAYDALKNEVKTKFGDLKESKFYSFERYNNQDKVTYLTSFSQENVVAIVFVFDKNNKLLEFGLLPIQQNQQAQESAQQ
;
A
#
# COMPACT_ATOMS: atom_id res chain seq x y z
N MET A 1 27.82 3.35 8.47
CA MET A 1 27.40 2.67 7.24
C MET A 1 25.93 2.32 7.35
N LYS A 2 25.12 3.07 6.69
CA LYS A 2 23.67 2.92 6.74
C LYS A 2 23.28 1.86 5.71
N LYS A 3 23.01 0.66 6.15
CA LYS A 3 22.31 -0.31 5.29
C LYS A 3 20.84 0.08 5.30
N ILE A 4 20.45 0.83 4.30
CA ILE A 4 19.05 1.03 3.96
C ILE A 4 18.56 -0.33 3.50
N VAL A 5 17.80 -1.00 4.36
CA VAL A 5 17.04 -2.16 3.95
C VAL A 5 15.86 -1.62 3.15
N LEU A 6 16.09 -1.46 1.86
CA LEU A 6 15.03 -1.28 0.90
C LEU A 6 14.27 -2.61 0.89
N ILE A 7 13.14 -2.66 1.56
CA ILE A 7 12.21 -3.77 1.41
C ILE A 7 11.58 -3.62 0.03
N PHE A 8 12.31 -4.03 -0.98
CA PHE A 8 11.75 -4.34 -2.28
C PHE A 8 11.03 -5.68 -2.13
N VAL A 9 9.77 -5.62 -1.78
CA VAL A 9 8.91 -6.76 -2.01
C VAL A 9 8.73 -6.87 -3.51
N ALA A 10 9.40 -7.84 -4.11
CA ALA A 10 9.17 -8.21 -5.49
C ALA A 10 7.71 -8.66 -5.60
N VAL A 11 6.86 -7.80 -6.11
CA VAL A 11 5.51 -8.19 -6.52
C VAL A 11 5.68 -9.12 -7.71
N MET A 12 5.66 -10.43 -7.47
CA MET A 12 5.54 -11.42 -8.53
C MET A 12 4.21 -11.15 -9.25
N MET A 13 4.32 -10.76 -10.51
CA MET A 13 3.21 -10.79 -11.44
C MET A 13 2.80 -12.25 -11.65
N MET A 14 1.81 -12.70 -10.89
CA MET A 14 1.14 -13.94 -11.21
C MET A 14 -0.02 -13.68 -12.16
N ALA A 15 -0.03 -14.48 -13.21
CA ALA A 15 -1.02 -14.47 -14.28
C ALA A 15 -2.45 -14.52 -13.76
N PHE A 16 -3.28 -13.67 -14.33
CA PHE A 16 -4.68 -13.47 -14.00
C PHE A 16 -5.54 -14.65 -14.44
N SER A 17 -6.17 -15.29 -13.50
CA SER A 17 -7.44 -15.97 -13.75
C SER A 17 -8.49 -15.34 -12.84
N SER A 18 -9.35 -14.55 -13.45
CA SER A 18 -10.45 -13.84 -12.79
C SER A 18 -11.52 -14.85 -12.36
N VAL A 19 -11.56 -15.20 -11.09
CA VAL A 19 -12.76 -15.78 -10.51
C VAL A 19 -13.45 -14.67 -9.74
N CYS A 20 -14.49 -14.08 -10.35
CA CYS A 20 -15.41 -13.18 -9.67
C CYS A 20 -16.21 -13.96 -8.60
N MET A 21 -15.68 -14.03 -7.40
CA MET A 21 -16.49 -14.32 -6.23
C MET A 21 -16.96 -12.97 -5.69
N ALA A 22 -18.27 -12.83 -5.51
CA ALA A 22 -18.85 -11.66 -4.88
C ALA A 22 -18.23 -11.49 -3.48
N ALA A 23 -17.42 -10.46 -3.32
CA ALA A 23 -16.86 -10.12 -2.03
C ALA A 23 -18.00 -9.67 -1.12
N ASP A 24 -18.06 -10.20 0.10
CA ASP A 24 -18.91 -9.63 1.13
C ASP A 24 -18.42 -8.19 1.40
N GLY A 25 -19.31 -7.20 1.21
CA GLY A 25 -18.96 -5.79 1.42
C GLY A 25 -18.43 -5.49 2.81
N GLY A 26 -18.65 -6.38 3.77
CA GLY A 26 -18.10 -6.31 5.12
C GLY A 26 -16.57 -6.44 5.18
N ASP A 27 -15.98 -7.34 4.40
CA ASP A 27 -14.53 -7.54 4.35
C ASP A 27 -13.84 -6.37 3.68
N LEU A 28 -14.35 -5.92 2.54
CA LEU A 28 -13.85 -4.74 1.86
C LEU A 28 -13.82 -3.51 2.80
N ASN A 29 -14.90 -3.27 3.54
CA ASN A 29 -14.97 -2.12 4.45
C ASN A 29 -13.93 -2.21 5.58
N LYS A 30 -13.66 -3.42 6.09
CA LYS A 30 -12.64 -3.63 7.14
C LYS A 30 -11.23 -3.41 6.58
N ASP A 31 -10.92 -3.97 5.43
CA ASP A 31 -9.62 -3.83 4.78
C ASP A 31 -9.36 -2.38 4.39
N GLN A 32 -10.35 -1.67 3.83
CA GLN A 32 -10.24 -0.24 3.54
C GLN A 32 -9.94 0.57 4.80
N LYS A 33 -10.64 0.30 5.90
CA LYS A 33 -10.41 1.01 7.16
C LYS A 33 -8.98 0.81 7.69
N VAL A 34 -8.44 -0.39 7.58
CA VAL A 34 -7.04 -0.68 7.97
C VAL A 34 -6.08 0.04 7.03
N ALA A 35 -6.30 -0.03 5.72
CA ALA A 35 -5.49 0.65 4.72
C ALA A 35 -5.47 2.18 4.92
N GLU A 36 -6.63 2.80 5.13
CA GLU A 36 -6.76 4.24 5.39
C GLU A 36 -6.06 4.65 6.70
N THR A 37 -6.19 3.82 7.73
CA THR A 37 -5.49 4.04 9.01
C THR A 37 -3.97 3.97 8.80
N PHE A 38 -3.50 3.03 7.98
CA PHE A 38 -2.09 2.90 7.64
C PHE A 38 -1.58 4.12 6.84
N ILE A 39 -2.31 4.52 5.79
CA ILE A 39 -1.96 5.71 4.99
C ILE A 39 -1.89 6.94 5.87
N SER A 40 -2.90 7.16 6.72
CA SER A 40 -2.90 8.26 7.69
C SER A 40 -1.69 8.16 8.64
N GLY A 41 -1.33 6.97 9.06
CA GLY A 41 -0.21 6.72 9.96
C GLY A 41 1.15 7.08 9.37
N ILE A 42 1.40 6.68 8.13
CA ILE A 42 2.69 6.96 7.46
C ILE A 42 2.82 8.39 6.91
N THR A 43 1.71 9.13 6.87
CA THR A 43 1.68 10.50 6.33
C THR A 43 1.44 11.57 7.39
N THR A 44 1.06 11.19 8.60
CA THR A 44 0.83 12.09 9.73
C THR A 44 1.42 11.53 11.02
N GLU A 45 1.60 12.37 12.03
CA GLU A 45 2.05 11.95 13.37
C GLU A 45 0.90 11.44 14.27
N LYS A 46 -0.31 11.30 13.72
CA LYS A 46 -1.54 11.10 14.53
C LYS A 46 -1.85 9.66 14.89
N VAL A 47 -1.22 8.69 14.24
CA VAL A 47 -1.51 7.26 14.45
C VAL A 47 -0.30 6.59 15.07
N PRO A 48 -0.37 6.17 16.35
CA PRO A 48 0.71 5.42 16.99
C PRO A 48 0.77 3.98 16.44
N TYR A 49 1.95 3.37 16.52
CA TYR A 49 2.16 2.00 16.02
C TYR A 49 1.24 0.97 16.67
N ASP A 50 0.96 1.08 17.97
CA ASP A 50 0.09 0.13 18.67
C ASP A 50 -1.31 0.04 18.07
N LYS A 51 -1.85 1.17 17.64
CA LYS A 51 -3.15 1.23 16.96
C LYS A 51 -3.11 0.55 15.58
N LEU A 52 -2.02 0.72 14.87
CA LEU A 52 -1.79 0.06 13.58
C LEU A 52 -1.51 -1.43 13.76
N GLY A 53 -0.64 -1.77 14.71
CA GLY A 53 -0.18 -3.12 14.99
C GLY A 53 -1.29 -4.11 15.36
N ALA A 54 -2.41 -3.63 15.89
CA ALA A 54 -3.58 -4.47 16.19
C ALA A 54 -4.15 -5.17 14.93
N ASN A 55 -3.92 -4.58 13.74
CA ASN A 55 -4.44 -5.07 12.46
C ASN A 55 -3.34 -5.67 11.56
N ILE A 56 -2.12 -5.79 12.05
CA ILE A 56 -0.99 -6.39 11.31
C ILE A 56 -0.85 -7.85 11.72
N ASP A 57 -0.60 -8.73 10.74
CA ASP A 57 -0.30 -10.13 10.99
C ASP A 57 1.01 -10.31 11.77
N ASN A 58 1.10 -11.39 12.53
CA ASN A 58 2.27 -11.69 13.36
C ASN A 58 3.56 -11.93 12.54
N GLY A 59 3.43 -12.42 11.32
CA GLY A 59 4.56 -12.58 10.41
C GLY A 59 5.15 -11.24 9.99
N LEU A 60 4.29 -10.29 9.60
CA LEU A 60 4.71 -8.95 9.21
C LEU A 60 5.28 -8.18 10.42
N LYS A 61 4.71 -8.33 11.63
CA LYS A 61 5.20 -7.67 12.86
C LYS A 61 6.65 -7.97 13.19
N LYS A 62 7.16 -9.13 12.80
CA LYS A 62 8.56 -9.52 13.06
C LYS A 62 9.55 -8.61 12.34
N ASN A 63 9.15 -8.06 11.19
CA ASN A 63 9.99 -7.20 10.35
C ASN A 63 9.50 -5.74 10.28
N PHE A 64 8.32 -5.47 10.81
CA PHE A 64 7.69 -4.16 10.80
C PHE A 64 7.21 -3.81 12.23
N ASP A 65 8.17 -3.44 13.05
CA ASP A 65 7.97 -2.95 14.42
C ASP A 65 7.80 -1.42 14.47
N ALA A 66 7.66 -0.87 15.67
CA ALA A 66 7.52 0.58 15.86
C ALA A 66 8.68 1.38 15.28
N LYS A 67 9.91 0.86 15.34
CA LYS A 67 11.09 1.50 14.77
C LYS A 67 11.06 1.51 13.23
N ALA A 68 10.66 0.39 12.63
CA ALA A 68 10.49 0.29 11.18
C ALA A 68 9.34 1.20 10.69
N TYR A 69 8.29 1.33 11.48
CA TYR A 69 7.19 2.25 11.21
C TYR A 69 7.63 3.71 11.23
N ASP A 70 8.42 4.13 12.22
CA ASP A 70 8.97 5.49 12.27
C ASP A 70 9.95 5.77 11.12
N ALA A 71 10.76 4.78 10.75
CA ALA A 71 11.64 4.87 9.60
C ALA A 71 10.84 5.04 8.29
N LEU A 72 9.75 4.30 8.11
CA LEU A 72 8.88 4.43 6.96
C LEU A 72 8.23 5.81 6.86
N LYS A 73 7.74 6.38 7.98
CA LYS A 73 7.20 7.75 8.02
C LYS A 73 8.22 8.77 7.52
N ASN A 74 9.45 8.68 8.03
CA ASN A 74 10.53 9.57 7.63
C ASN A 74 10.90 9.40 6.15
N GLU A 75 10.93 8.17 5.65
CA GLU A 75 11.20 7.88 4.25
C GLU A 75 10.11 8.45 3.34
N VAL A 76 8.84 8.23 3.66
CA VAL A 76 7.69 8.77 2.92
C VAL A 76 7.76 10.30 2.87
N LYS A 77 8.00 10.93 4.02
CA LYS A 77 8.10 12.39 4.10
C LYS A 77 9.27 12.94 3.27
N THR A 78 10.42 12.30 3.35
CA THR A 78 11.63 12.72 2.64
C THR A 78 11.52 12.51 1.14
N LYS A 79 10.97 11.36 0.72
CA LYS A 79 10.94 10.94 -0.68
C LYS A 79 9.75 11.50 -1.45
N PHE A 80 8.58 11.52 -0.81
CA PHE A 80 7.33 11.92 -1.47
C PHE A 80 6.77 13.26 -0.99
N GLY A 81 7.15 13.70 0.20
CA GLY A 81 6.65 14.94 0.80
C GLY A 81 5.30 14.76 1.51
N ASP A 82 4.48 15.79 1.45
CA ASP A 82 3.17 15.79 2.10
C ASP A 82 2.10 15.14 1.23
N LEU A 83 1.25 14.32 1.85
CA LEU A 83 0.08 13.73 1.17
C LEU A 83 -0.88 14.85 0.75
N LYS A 84 -1.27 14.87 -0.52
CA LYS A 84 -2.26 15.77 -1.08
C LYS A 84 -3.61 15.11 -1.25
N GLU A 85 -3.61 13.89 -1.78
CA GLU A 85 -4.83 13.16 -2.08
C GLU A 85 -4.60 11.66 -1.93
N SER A 86 -5.64 10.95 -1.51
CA SER A 86 -5.68 9.49 -1.46
C SER A 86 -7.05 9.01 -1.96
N LYS A 87 -7.05 8.13 -2.95
CA LYS A 87 -8.27 7.55 -3.53
C LYS A 87 -8.19 6.04 -3.56
N PHE A 88 -9.25 5.40 -3.11
CA PHE A 88 -9.45 3.97 -3.34
C PHE A 88 -9.47 3.71 -4.86
N TYR A 89 -8.72 2.70 -5.29
CA TYR A 89 -8.60 2.35 -6.71
C TYR A 89 -9.20 0.98 -7.02
N SER A 90 -8.77 -0.08 -6.30
CA SER A 90 -9.25 -1.43 -6.56
C SER A 90 -9.27 -2.32 -5.31
N PHE A 91 -10.15 -3.30 -5.36
CA PHE A 91 -10.20 -4.44 -4.47
C PHE A 91 -10.17 -5.71 -5.32
N GLU A 92 -9.28 -6.63 -4.99
CA GLU A 92 -9.12 -7.89 -5.70
C GLU A 92 -9.04 -9.02 -4.68
N ARG A 93 -9.80 -10.08 -4.88
CA ARG A 93 -9.80 -11.26 -4.02
C ARG A 93 -9.14 -12.44 -4.73
N TYR A 94 -8.16 -13.04 -4.09
CA TYR A 94 -7.44 -14.20 -4.56
C TYR A 94 -7.47 -15.31 -3.50
N ASN A 95 -8.14 -16.40 -3.79
CA ASN A 95 -8.22 -17.54 -2.86
C ASN A 95 -8.57 -17.13 -1.43
N ASN A 96 -7.57 -16.95 -0.58
CA ASN A 96 -7.70 -16.58 0.84
C ASN A 96 -7.06 -15.23 1.18
N GLN A 97 -6.80 -14.38 0.19
CA GLN A 97 -6.19 -13.08 0.38
C GLN A 97 -6.96 -12.00 -0.38
N ASP A 98 -7.01 -10.82 0.21
CA ASP A 98 -7.59 -9.63 -0.40
C ASP A 98 -6.49 -8.62 -0.67
N LYS A 99 -6.50 -8.04 -1.87
CA LYS A 99 -5.62 -6.96 -2.25
C LYS A 99 -6.40 -5.66 -2.41
N VAL A 100 -5.99 -4.64 -1.68
CA VAL A 100 -6.57 -3.30 -1.73
C VAL A 100 -5.52 -2.33 -2.27
N THR A 101 -5.88 -1.54 -3.25
CA THR A 101 -4.99 -0.55 -3.85
C THR A 101 -5.56 0.86 -3.70
N TYR A 102 -4.72 1.78 -3.26
CA TYR A 102 -4.98 3.21 -3.25
C TYR A 102 -4.03 3.93 -4.21
N LEU A 103 -4.54 4.91 -4.92
CA LEU A 103 -3.73 5.88 -5.64
C LEU A 103 -3.62 7.14 -4.79
N THR A 104 -2.39 7.55 -4.53
CA THR A 104 -2.09 8.72 -3.71
C THR A 104 -1.25 9.70 -4.50
N SER A 105 -1.39 10.99 -4.20
CA SER A 105 -0.50 12.04 -4.68
C SER A 105 0.15 12.76 -3.50
N PHE A 106 1.39 13.15 -3.69
CA PHE A 106 2.20 13.83 -2.71
C PHE A 106 2.76 15.15 -3.28
N SER A 107 3.34 15.97 -2.43
CA SER A 107 3.90 17.25 -2.85
C SER A 107 5.11 17.12 -3.80
N GLN A 108 5.84 16.01 -3.71
CA GLN A 108 7.04 15.74 -4.52
C GLN A 108 6.88 14.56 -5.48
N GLU A 109 5.75 13.82 -5.42
CA GLU A 109 5.48 12.69 -6.29
C GLU A 109 4.00 12.70 -6.71
N ASN A 110 3.75 12.69 -8.02
CA ASN A 110 2.42 12.87 -8.56
C ASN A 110 1.50 11.68 -8.32
N VAL A 111 2.00 10.46 -8.50
CA VAL A 111 1.21 9.26 -8.29
C VAL A 111 2.04 8.18 -7.61
N VAL A 112 1.58 7.75 -6.44
CA VAL A 112 2.11 6.59 -5.73
C VAL A 112 0.97 5.61 -5.50
N ALA A 113 1.08 4.40 -6.05
CA ALA A 113 0.17 3.32 -5.68
C ALA A 113 0.59 2.74 -4.34
N ILE A 114 -0.33 2.68 -3.40
CA ILE A 114 -0.13 1.97 -2.14
C ILE A 114 -0.99 0.72 -2.18
N VAL A 115 -0.32 -0.42 -2.12
CA VAL A 115 -0.94 -1.74 -2.22
C VAL A 115 -0.89 -2.41 -0.85
N PHE A 116 -2.00 -3.00 -0.45
CA PHE A 116 -2.14 -3.75 0.79
C PHE A 116 -2.65 -5.16 0.50
N VAL A 117 -2.09 -6.15 1.16
CA VAL A 117 -2.55 -7.54 1.09
C VAL A 117 -3.00 -7.98 2.47
N PHE A 118 -4.22 -8.49 2.56
CA PHE A 118 -4.85 -8.95 3.78
C PHE A 118 -5.12 -10.45 3.75
N ASP A 119 -5.14 -11.08 4.91
CA ASP A 119 -5.65 -12.44 5.08
C ASP A 119 -7.19 -12.45 5.20
N LYS A 120 -7.77 -13.64 5.25
CA LYS A 120 -9.22 -13.84 5.45
C LYS A 120 -9.78 -13.30 6.78
N ASN A 121 -8.91 -12.92 7.72
CA ASN A 121 -9.27 -12.32 9.01
C ASN A 121 -9.06 -10.80 9.01
N ASN A 122 -8.87 -10.19 7.83
CA ASN A 122 -8.60 -8.77 7.64
C ASN A 122 -7.31 -8.29 8.36
N LYS A 123 -6.32 -9.18 8.49
CA LYS A 123 -4.99 -8.84 9.00
C LYS A 123 -4.06 -8.50 7.85
N LEU A 124 -3.35 -7.40 7.97
CA LEU A 124 -2.38 -6.95 6.98
C LEU A 124 -1.19 -7.92 6.95
N LEU A 125 -1.01 -8.58 5.82
CA LEU A 125 0.11 -9.49 5.55
C LEU A 125 1.30 -8.78 4.94
N GLU A 126 1.04 -7.82 4.05
CA GLU A 126 2.03 -7.15 3.24
C GLU A 126 1.53 -5.80 2.76
N PHE A 127 2.44 -4.87 2.49
CA PHE A 127 2.15 -3.59 1.84
C PHE A 127 3.31 -3.15 0.97
N GLY A 128 3.03 -2.29 0.00
CA GLY A 128 4.04 -1.70 -0.88
C GLY A 128 3.66 -0.30 -1.32
N LEU A 129 4.67 0.56 -1.48
CA LEU A 129 4.53 1.90 -2.04
C LEU A 129 5.27 1.95 -3.38
N LEU A 130 4.53 2.15 -4.46
CA LEU A 130 5.02 2.06 -5.84
C LEU A 130 4.80 3.41 -6.54
N PRO A 131 5.84 4.25 -6.69
CA PRO A 131 5.75 5.42 -7.56
C PRO A 131 5.43 4.99 -8.98
N ILE A 132 4.36 5.56 -9.55
CA ILE A 132 3.96 5.29 -10.93
C ILE A 132 4.56 6.39 -11.81
N GLN A 133 5.59 6.05 -12.55
CA GLN A 133 6.09 6.94 -13.59
C GLN A 133 5.07 6.95 -14.72
N GLN A 134 4.52 8.10 -15.02
CA GLN A 134 3.79 8.32 -16.27
C GLN A 134 4.81 8.25 -17.41
N ASN A 135 5.03 7.07 -17.96
CA ASN A 135 5.80 6.95 -19.17
C ASN A 135 5.11 7.77 -20.27
N GLN A 136 5.87 8.67 -20.86
CA GLN A 136 5.52 9.44 -22.07
C GLN A 136 5.40 8.50 -23.28
N GLN A 137 4.53 7.50 -23.23
CA GLN A 137 4.23 6.62 -24.38
C GLN A 137 3.05 7.12 -25.22
N ALA A 138 2.72 8.40 -25.13
CA ALA A 138 1.66 8.99 -25.96
C ALA A 138 2.20 9.82 -27.15
N GLN A 139 3.47 9.67 -27.56
CA GLN A 139 4.03 10.48 -28.67
C GLN A 139 4.51 9.69 -29.88
N GLU A 140 4.23 8.40 -30.01
CA GLU A 140 4.70 7.64 -31.18
C GLU A 140 3.59 7.13 -32.13
N SER A 141 2.36 7.61 -32.00
CA SER A 141 1.27 7.24 -32.94
C SER A 141 0.70 8.41 -33.73
N ALA A 142 1.42 9.52 -33.85
CA ALA A 142 0.98 10.69 -34.64
C ALA A 142 1.92 11.01 -35.80
N GLN A 143 2.72 10.06 -36.29
CA GLN A 143 3.48 10.20 -37.55
C GLN A 143 3.48 8.88 -38.33
N GLN A 144 2.36 8.54 -38.94
CA GLN A 144 2.29 7.80 -40.19
C GLN A 144 1.06 8.26 -40.96
#